data_55071ca578f094c039912e6f05ef79c1
#
_entry.id   55071ca578f094c039912e6f05ef79c1
#
_cell.length_a   1.000
_cell.length_b   1.000
_cell.length_c   1.000
_cell.angle_alpha   90.00
_cell.angle_beta   90.00
_cell.angle_gamma   90.00
#
_symmetry.space_group_name_H-M   'P 1'
#
loop_
_entity.id
_entity.type
_entity.pdbx_description
1 polymer ?
#
loop_
_entity_poly.entity_id
_entity_poly.type
_entity_poly.pdbx_seq_one_letter_code
_entity_poly.pdbx_strand_id
1 'polypeptide(L)'
;MRSLVLLASVSFCALRALPAFAGPSPDQVAARAKPIACAELTTETLGLANVTIDSASEAPAANGLPAACIVKGAADRRTGIDGKPYALDFEIRLPSQWNGRFLHQVNGGNDGAVVPAIGDPQELNAYGGKPALARGFAVLSSDEGHNGADPVNASFGLGAGVAFAADPEARDDYGYRGDMILGPIGKAIVARYYGEAPARSYMFGCSNGGRHAMVAATRMGDQYDGFVAGDPGFNLPRAAIQHAWDAQSFERIDPDIKKSFSPADMALIAHKVLAACDKLDGVEDGMVGDIKACQKVFHLADLQCAGEKTDQCLSTVQVEALTRAFGGPHNSKGEQLYVDWPFDGGMSSANWRFWKVFSGVPPWHGNPLIATMGAASLAAIFTTPPTFTKGDPDSLMAFLSHFDFDRDAPKIYAKGTFTVDGKPVEYKESAWEFMTPPDADDPKLATLRASGHKIILYHGQSDGVFSFNATADWMDKLDANSGGDAGAFARLFAVPGMNHCSKGPATDNFDMLRAIVDWAENGKAPDRIIAGVTPRNKEIPADWSPQRTRPLCPWPKVARYIGGDKEKAESFECR
;
A
#
# COMPACT_ATOMS: atom_id res chain seq x y z
N MET A 1 -10.27 -70.75 -11.28
CA MET A 1 -9.92 -69.45 -11.84
C MET A 1 -11.00 -68.46 -11.46
N ARG A 2 -10.81 -67.70 -10.40
CA ARG A 2 -11.77 -66.65 -9.95
C ARG A 2 -11.04 -65.33 -10.01
N SER A 3 -11.50 -64.46 -10.92
CA SER A 3 -10.99 -63.07 -11.07
C SER A 3 -11.53 -62.21 -9.94
N LEU A 4 -10.62 -61.62 -9.16
CA LEU A 4 -10.93 -60.53 -8.21
C LEU A 4 -10.95 -59.19 -8.98
N VAL A 5 -12.08 -58.50 -8.95
CA VAL A 5 -12.22 -57.13 -9.39
C VAL A 5 -12.00 -56.23 -8.17
N LEU A 6 -10.93 -55.44 -8.15
CA LEU A 6 -10.72 -54.39 -7.17
C LEU A 6 -11.53 -53.17 -7.60
N LEU A 7 -12.51 -52.81 -6.81
CA LEU A 7 -13.21 -51.50 -6.89
C LEU A 7 -12.36 -50.45 -6.11
N ALA A 8 -11.76 -49.54 -6.83
CA ALA A 8 -11.15 -48.35 -6.24
C ALA A 8 -12.24 -47.32 -5.93
N SER A 9 -12.49 -47.09 -4.65
CA SER A 9 -13.36 -46.01 -4.20
C SER A 9 -12.62 -44.68 -4.29
N VAL A 10 -13.03 -43.82 -5.23
CA VAL A 10 -12.59 -42.43 -5.31
C VAL A 10 -13.42 -41.63 -4.27
N SER A 11 -12.78 -41.25 -3.17
CA SER A 11 -13.35 -40.31 -2.21
C SER A 11 -13.33 -38.92 -2.83
N PHE A 12 -14.51 -38.44 -3.23
CA PHE A 12 -14.72 -37.03 -3.53
C PHE A 12 -14.64 -36.25 -2.21
N CYS A 13 -13.55 -35.53 -2.00
CA CYS A 13 -13.46 -34.47 -1.00
C CYS A 13 -14.37 -33.31 -1.48
N ALA A 14 -15.58 -33.22 -0.97
CA ALA A 14 -16.44 -32.08 -1.20
C ALA A 14 -15.79 -30.88 -0.50
N LEU A 15 -15.19 -29.96 -1.27
CA LEU A 15 -14.94 -28.60 -0.82
C LEU A 15 -16.29 -28.02 -0.36
N ARG A 16 -16.47 -27.88 0.94
CA ARG A 16 -17.53 -27.05 1.48
C ARG A 16 -17.17 -25.61 1.14
N ALA A 17 -17.81 -25.06 0.10
CA ALA A 17 -17.86 -23.62 -0.12
C ALA A 17 -18.39 -22.98 1.17
N LEU A 18 -17.61 -22.06 1.74
CA LEU A 18 -18.10 -21.15 2.77
C LEU A 18 -19.38 -20.50 2.22
N PRO A 19 -20.41 -20.28 3.05
CA PRO A 19 -21.59 -19.57 2.59
C PRO A 19 -21.10 -18.18 2.12
N ALA A 20 -21.20 -17.94 0.83
CA ALA A 20 -21.10 -16.60 0.29
C ALA A 20 -22.17 -15.78 1.01
N PHE A 21 -21.78 -14.77 1.78
CA PHE A 21 -22.67 -13.73 2.25
C PHE A 21 -23.11 -12.95 1.01
N ALA A 22 -24.07 -13.50 0.29
CA ALA A 22 -24.76 -12.81 -0.80
C ALA A 22 -25.72 -11.81 -0.15
N GLY A 23 -25.21 -10.63 0.18
CA GLY A 23 -26.08 -9.46 0.23
C GLY A 23 -26.77 -9.29 -1.12
N PRO A 24 -27.92 -8.60 -1.19
CA PRO A 24 -28.56 -8.33 -2.46
C PRO A 24 -27.55 -7.70 -3.41
N SER A 25 -27.46 -8.20 -4.65
CA SER A 25 -26.59 -7.58 -5.65
C SER A 25 -27.00 -6.11 -5.86
N PRO A 26 -26.07 -5.20 -6.18
CA PRO A 26 -26.40 -3.81 -6.49
C PRO A 26 -27.56 -3.70 -7.49
N ASP A 27 -27.60 -4.58 -8.48
CA ASP A 27 -28.69 -4.67 -9.47
C ASP A 27 -30.04 -5.04 -8.86
N GLN A 28 -30.09 -5.84 -7.79
CA GLN A 28 -31.32 -6.20 -7.10
C GLN A 28 -31.87 -5.03 -6.26
N VAL A 29 -30.99 -4.17 -5.75
CA VAL A 29 -31.37 -2.93 -5.03
C VAL A 29 -31.78 -1.83 -6.02
N ALA A 30 -31.07 -1.67 -7.14
CA ALA A 30 -31.31 -0.64 -8.15
C ALA A 30 -32.61 -0.84 -8.93
N ALA A 31 -33.03 -2.07 -9.20
CA ALA A 31 -34.17 -2.38 -10.09
C ALA A 31 -35.53 -1.88 -9.58
N ARG A 32 -35.65 -1.27 -8.39
CA ARG A 32 -36.92 -0.89 -7.77
C ARG A 32 -36.96 0.43 -7.01
N ALA A 33 -35.90 1.22 -6.96
CA ALA A 33 -35.83 2.38 -6.08
C ALA A 33 -35.97 3.70 -6.84
N LYS A 34 -36.89 4.58 -6.42
CA LYS A 34 -36.82 5.99 -6.77
C LYS A 34 -35.69 6.64 -5.95
N PRO A 35 -35.02 7.68 -6.48
CA PRO A 35 -34.07 8.47 -5.70
C PRO A 35 -34.71 8.96 -4.40
N ILE A 36 -33.93 8.98 -3.33
CA ILE A 36 -34.39 9.46 -2.01
C ILE A 36 -33.57 10.65 -1.53
N ALA A 37 -34.14 11.45 -0.64
CA ALA A 37 -33.41 12.55 0.00
C ALA A 37 -32.33 12.00 0.95
N CYS A 38 -31.28 12.80 1.19
CA CYS A 38 -30.19 12.43 2.10
C CYS A 38 -30.69 12.00 3.49
N ALA A 39 -31.61 12.76 4.07
CA ALA A 39 -32.19 12.45 5.38
C ALA A 39 -33.06 11.17 5.42
N GLU A 40 -33.42 10.63 4.26
CA GLU A 40 -34.17 9.38 4.16
C GLU A 40 -33.26 8.14 4.08
N LEU A 41 -31.93 8.32 3.99
CA LEU A 41 -30.97 7.21 4.08
C LEU A 41 -30.84 6.78 5.54
N THR A 42 -31.66 5.81 5.94
CA THR A 42 -31.68 5.20 7.27
C THR A 42 -31.41 3.71 7.15
N THR A 43 -31.15 3.06 8.28
CA THR A 43 -31.00 1.60 8.36
C THR A 43 -32.19 0.88 7.75
N GLU A 44 -33.42 1.33 8.06
CA GLU A 44 -34.66 0.74 7.60
C GLU A 44 -34.85 0.93 6.08
N THR A 45 -34.56 2.12 5.56
CA THR A 45 -34.73 2.39 4.12
C THR A 45 -33.68 1.72 3.27
N LEU A 46 -32.49 1.48 3.82
CA LEU A 46 -31.44 0.72 3.15
C LEU A 46 -31.75 -0.78 3.15
N GLY A 47 -32.24 -1.32 4.28
CA GLY A 47 -32.72 -2.70 4.40
C GLY A 47 -31.65 -3.78 4.20
N LEU A 48 -30.38 -3.44 4.39
CA LEU A 48 -29.27 -4.40 4.32
C LEU A 48 -29.07 -5.09 5.68
N ALA A 49 -28.84 -6.40 5.65
CA ALA A 49 -28.53 -7.17 6.85
C ALA A 49 -27.17 -6.74 7.43
N ASN A 50 -27.09 -6.66 8.75
CA ASN A 50 -25.88 -6.34 9.49
C ASN A 50 -25.26 -4.95 9.17
N VAL A 51 -26.05 -4.04 8.59
CA VAL A 51 -25.63 -2.66 8.30
C VAL A 51 -26.48 -1.68 9.10
N THR A 52 -25.84 -0.74 9.78
CA THR A 52 -26.51 0.38 10.45
C THR A 52 -26.06 1.70 9.83
N ILE A 53 -27.01 2.61 9.62
CA ILE A 53 -26.73 4.01 9.27
C ILE A 53 -26.82 4.83 10.54
N ASP A 54 -25.70 5.36 10.97
CA ASP A 54 -25.62 6.17 12.20
C ASP A 54 -26.02 7.63 11.93
N SER A 55 -25.71 8.13 10.73
CA SER A 55 -26.15 9.46 10.30
C SER A 55 -26.14 9.62 8.77
N ALA A 56 -27.03 10.47 8.26
CA ALA A 56 -27.01 10.97 6.90
C ALA A 56 -27.31 12.47 6.91
N SER A 57 -26.43 13.30 6.37
CA SER A 57 -26.55 14.76 6.43
C SER A 57 -26.00 15.43 5.18
N GLU A 58 -26.67 16.51 4.75
CA GLU A 58 -26.23 17.34 3.65
C GLU A 58 -25.02 18.20 4.07
N ALA A 59 -23.99 18.21 3.25
CA ALA A 59 -22.85 19.12 3.37
C ALA A 59 -22.85 20.10 2.20
N PRO A 60 -22.77 21.42 2.44
CA PRO A 60 -22.68 22.41 1.37
C PRO A 60 -21.35 22.31 0.63
N ALA A 61 -21.30 22.83 -0.59
CA ALA A 61 -20.04 22.97 -1.33
C ALA A 61 -19.04 23.84 -0.55
N ALA A 62 -17.84 23.32 -0.33
CA ALA A 62 -16.77 24.01 0.41
C ALA A 62 -15.38 23.47 0.02
N ASN A 63 -14.35 24.31 0.13
CA ASN A 63 -12.95 23.92 -0.06
C ASN A 63 -12.66 23.15 -1.38
N GLY A 64 -13.33 23.54 -2.47
CA GLY A 64 -13.19 22.89 -3.77
C GLY A 64 -13.95 21.57 -3.92
N LEU A 65 -14.68 21.13 -2.89
CA LEU A 65 -15.55 19.96 -2.94
C LEU A 65 -17.00 20.38 -3.26
N PRO A 66 -17.78 19.57 -4.01
CA PRO A 66 -19.18 19.81 -4.28
C PRO A 66 -20.04 19.64 -3.03
N ALA A 67 -21.27 20.13 -3.06
CA ALA A 67 -22.28 19.71 -2.10
C ALA A 67 -22.51 18.19 -2.20
N ALA A 68 -22.66 17.53 -1.05
CA ALA A 68 -22.79 16.09 -0.99
C ALA A 68 -23.65 15.64 0.20
N CYS A 69 -24.33 14.51 0.06
CA CYS A 69 -24.85 13.77 1.19
C CYS A 69 -23.71 12.96 1.82
N ILE A 70 -23.45 13.17 3.11
CA ILE A 70 -22.47 12.42 3.90
C ILE A 70 -23.24 11.40 4.74
N VAL A 71 -22.98 10.12 4.50
CA VAL A 71 -23.55 9.01 5.24
C VAL A 71 -22.47 8.34 6.05
N LYS A 72 -22.71 8.13 7.33
CA LYS A 72 -21.85 7.35 8.22
C LYS A 72 -22.63 6.18 8.76
N GLY A 73 -21.94 5.04 8.91
CA GLY A 73 -22.56 3.83 9.39
C GLY A 73 -21.52 2.77 9.69
N ALA A 74 -22.00 1.60 10.02
CA ALA A 74 -21.18 0.44 10.31
C ALA A 74 -21.81 -0.85 9.78
N ALA A 75 -20.94 -1.79 9.43
CA ALA A 75 -21.33 -3.15 9.13
C ALA A 75 -20.73 -4.13 10.15
N ASP A 76 -21.37 -5.30 10.30
CA ASP A 76 -20.90 -6.43 11.11
C ASP A 76 -20.48 -6.05 12.55
N ARG A 77 -21.29 -5.23 13.24
CA ARG A 77 -21.06 -4.91 14.67
C ARG A 77 -21.07 -6.18 15.49
N ARG A 78 -20.00 -6.43 16.25
CA ARG A 78 -19.81 -7.64 17.04
C ARG A 78 -18.95 -7.38 18.29
N THR A 79 -18.92 -8.37 19.17
CA THR A 79 -17.92 -8.44 20.26
C THR A 79 -16.89 -9.49 19.89
N GLY A 80 -15.62 -9.11 19.90
CA GLY A 80 -14.51 -10.01 19.63
C GLY A 80 -14.25 -11.02 20.73
N ILE A 81 -13.36 -11.97 20.47
CA ILE A 81 -12.96 -12.99 21.45
C ILE A 81 -12.21 -12.40 22.64
N ASP A 82 -11.62 -11.22 22.48
CA ASP A 82 -10.95 -10.43 23.50
C ASP A 82 -11.93 -9.55 24.32
N GLY A 83 -13.23 -9.62 24.02
CA GLY A 83 -14.30 -8.88 24.69
C GLY A 83 -14.44 -7.42 24.24
N LYS A 84 -13.70 -6.99 23.22
CA LYS A 84 -13.79 -5.62 22.67
C LYS A 84 -14.85 -5.52 21.58
N PRO A 85 -15.44 -4.31 21.39
CA PRO A 85 -16.33 -4.05 20.26
C PRO A 85 -15.54 -3.93 18.96
N TYR A 86 -16.08 -4.50 17.89
CA TYR A 86 -15.57 -4.39 16.52
C TYR A 86 -16.72 -4.07 15.56
N ALA A 87 -16.41 -3.33 14.53
CA ALA A 87 -17.32 -3.05 13.42
C ALA A 87 -16.48 -2.57 12.23
N LEU A 88 -17.03 -2.70 11.03
CA LEU A 88 -16.54 -2.06 9.83
C LEU A 88 -17.20 -0.68 9.75
N ASP A 89 -16.61 0.32 10.38
CA ASP A 89 -17.13 1.70 10.34
C ASP A 89 -16.78 2.34 8.99
N PHE A 90 -17.73 3.08 8.41
CA PHE A 90 -17.55 3.70 7.10
C PHE A 90 -18.14 5.11 7.00
N GLU A 91 -17.61 5.87 6.05
CA GLU A 91 -18.19 7.10 5.53
C GLU A 91 -18.35 6.95 4.01
N ILE A 92 -19.52 7.34 3.47
CA ILE A 92 -19.71 7.49 2.04
C ILE A 92 -20.20 8.90 1.73
N ARG A 93 -19.61 9.55 0.72
CA ARG A 93 -20.04 10.86 0.22
C ARG A 93 -20.63 10.74 -1.17
N LEU A 94 -21.83 11.25 -1.31
CA LEU A 94 -22.67 11.17 -2.50
C LEU A 94 -22.83 12.60 -3.07
N PRO A 95 -22.04 13.00 -4.10
CA PRO A 95 -22.03 14.36 -4.60
C PRO A 95 -23.35 14.71 -5.32
N SER A 96 -23.80 15.96 -5.20
CA SER A 96 -25.00 16.46 -5.87
C SER A 96 -24.91 16.40 -7.40
N GLN A 97 -23.69 16.42 -7.95
CA GLN A 97 -23.40 16.25 -9.38
C GLN A 97 -22.63 14.95 -9.59
N TRP A 98 -23.33 13.84 -9.44
CA TRP A 98 -22.74 12.51 -9.63
C TRP A 98 -22.52 12.19 -11.11
N ASN A 99 -21.40 11.58 -11.42
CA ASN A 99 -20.98 11.25 -12.78
C ASN A 99 -21.19 9.74 -13.15
N GLY A 100 -21.97 9.01 -12.35
CA GLY A 100 -22.21 7.57 -12.56
C GLY A 100 -21.08 6.66 -12.04
N ARG A 101 -20.06 7.19 -11.37
CA ARG A 101 -18.90 6.42 -10.90
C ARG A 101 -18.86 6.29 -9.39
N PHE A 102 -18.35 5.17 -8.93
CA PHE A 102 -18.06 4.86 -7.53
C PHE A 102 -16.55 4.68 -7.33
N LEU A 103 -16.01 5.22 -6.25
CA LEU A 103 -14.64 4.99 -5.82
C LEU A 103 -14.65 4.42 -4.40
N HIS A 104 -14.02 3.27 -4.21
CA HIS A 104 -13.62 2.75 -2.91
C HIS A 104 -12.22 3.29 -2.61
N GLN A 105 -12.16 4.27 -1.71
CA GLN A 105 -10.92 4.83 -1.18
C GLN A 105 -10.42 3.90 -0.10
N VAL A 106 -9.27 3.26 -0.30
CA VAL A 106 -8.63 2.40 0.70
C VAL A 106 -7.41 3.11 1.28
N ASN A 107 -7.29 3.05 2.62
CA ASN A 107 -6.40 3.91 3.37
C ASN A 107 -5.04 3.26 3.63
N GLY A 108 -4.10 4.02 4.20
CA GLY A 108 -2.74 3.56 4.51
C GLY A 108 -2.51 3.34 6.01
N GLY A 109 -1.27 3.04 6.38
CA GLY A 109 -0.89 2.77 7.76
C GLY A 109 -1.45 1.43 8.25
N ASN A 110 -1.97 1.43 9.48
CA ASN A 110 -2.67 0.28 10.04
C ASN A 110 -4.19 0.44 9.95
N ASP A 111 -4.71 1.33 9.11
CA ASP A 111 -6.10 1.74 9.10
C ASP A 111 -6.59 2.19 10.50
N GLY A 112 -7.74 1.74 10.97
CA GLY A 112 -8.20 2.02 12.33
C GLY A 112 -8.81 3.41 12.52
N ALA A 113 -9.14 4.11 11.44
CA ALA A 113 -9.87 5.37 11.43
C ALA A 113 -10.60 5.56 10.10
N VAL A 114 -11.84 6.00 10.16
CA VAL A 114 -12.58 6.41 8.96
C VAL A 114 -12.03 7.77 8.49
N VAL A 115 -11.19 7.75 7.47
CA VAL A 115 -10.69 8.96 6.82
C VAL A 115 -11.80 9.57 5.96
N PRO A 116 -11.94 10.91 5.85
CA PRO A 116 -12.97 11.52 5.02
C PRO A 116 -12.99 10.96 3.58
N ALA A 117 -14.15 10.52 3.14
CA ALA A 117 -14.35 9.90 1.82
C ALA A 117 -14.35 10.94 0.70
N ILE A 118 -13.19 11.52 0.40
CA ILE A 118 -13.03 12.54 -0.66
C ILE A 118 -12.33 12.02 -1.91
N GLY A 119 -11.70 10.83 -1.81
CA GLY A 119 -10.96 10.22 -2.92
C GLY A 119 -9.55 10.78 -3.10
N ASP A 120 -8.96 11.34 -2.04
CA ASP A 120 -7.54 11.70 -1.92
C ASP A 120 -7.19 11.79 -0.43
N PRO A 121 -7.09 10.64 0.26
CA PRO A 121 -7.09 10.59 1.72
C PRO A 121 -5.87 11.23 2.37
N GLN A 122 -4.76 11.36 1.65
CA GLN A 122 -3.49 11.80 2.21
C GLN A 122 -2.81 12.88 1.35
N GLU A 123 -3.56 13.57 0.49
CA GLU A 123 -3.00 14.52 -0.47
C GLU A 123 -1.88 13.86 -1.33
N LEU A 124 -2.16 12.65 -1.82
CA LEU A 124 -1.18 11.75 -2.45
C LEU A 124 -0.69 12.24 -3.82
N ASN A 125 -1.14 13.41 -4.29
CA ASN A 125 -0.77 13.98 -5.59
C ASN A 125 -1.02 13.07 -6.83
N ALA A 126 -1.43 11.81 -6.60
CA ALA A 126 -1.72 10.82 -7.65
C ALA A 126 -3.10 11.00 -8.29
N TYR A 127 -3.83 12.03 -7.88
CA TYR A 127 -5.15 12.43 -8.39
C TYR A 127 -5.08 13.70 -9.25
N GLY A 128 -3.91 14.12 -9.69
CA GLY A 128 -3.75 15.33 -10.51
C GLY A 128 -4.26 16.61 -9.85
N GLY A 129 -4.16 16.69 -8.52
CA GLY A 129 -4.55 17.85 -7.73
C GLY A 129 -6.07 18.04 -7.54
N LYS A 130 -6.90 17.06 -7.93
CA LYS A 130 -8.36 17.09 -7.70
C LYS A 130 -8.83 15.76 -7.14
N PRO A 131 -9.36 15.69 -5.91
CA PRO A 131 -9.91 14.48 -5.32
C PRO A 131 -11.11 13.96 -6.14
N ALA A 132 -11.38 12.65 -6.04
CA ALA A 132 -12.40 11.98 -6.83
C ALA A 132 -13.82 12.57 -6.59
N LEU A 133 -14.14 12.94 -5.35
CA LEU A 133 -15.39 13.61 -5.01
C LEU A 133 -15.58 14.92 -5.81
N ALA A 134 -14.51 15.71 -5.97
CA ALA A 134 -14.52 16.95 -6.77
C ALA A 134 -14.66 16.70 -8.28
N ARG A 135 -14.52 15.43 -8.71
CA ARG A 135 -14.76 14.99 -10.09
C ARG A 135 -16.12 14.32 -10.27
N GLY A 136 -16.96 14.31 -9.23
CA GLY A 136 -18.31 13.76 -9.26
C GLY A 136 -18.41 12.27 -8.95
N PHE A 137 -17.37 11.62 -8.41
CA PHE A 137 -17.47 10.24 -7.92
C PHE A 137 -18.23 10.20 -6.59
N ALA A 138 -19.06 9.18 -6.39
CA ALA A 138 -19.44 8.75 -5.06
C ALA A 138 -18.24 8.03 -4.43
N VAL A 139 -17.88 8.37 -3.19
CA VAL A 139 -16.65 7.88 -2.56
C VAL A 139 -16.98 7.21 -1.24
N LEU A 140 -16.49 5.98 -1.04
CA LEU A 140 -16.52 5.21 0.20
C LEU A 140 -15.13 5.20 0.84
N SER A 141 -15.07 5.26 2.17
CA SER A 141 -13.89 5.06 3.00
C SER A 141 -14.26 4.33 4.29
N SER A 142 -13.35 3.56 4.87
CA SER A 142 -13.58 2.77 6.09
C SER A 142 -12.38 2.79 7.04
N ASP A 143 -12.57 2.19 8.21
CA ASP A 143 -11.52 1.92 9.20
C ASP A 143 -10.97 0.49 9.13
N GLU A 144 -11.45 -0.32 8.19
CA GLU A 144 -11.09 -1.72 8.01
C GLU A 144 -11.30 -2.59 9.26
N GLY A 145 -12.38 -2.31 10.00
CA GLY A 145 -12.91 -3.21 11.06
C GLY A 145 -12.36 -2.99 12.45
N HIS A 146 -11.63 -1.92 12.71
CA HIS A 146 -11.14 -1.59 14.04
C HIS A 146 -10.95 -0.09 14.24
N ASN A 147 -11.05 0.36 15.48
CA ASN A 147 -10.76 1.74 15.86
C ASN A 147 -9.43 1.81 16.63
N GLY A 148 -8.38 2.31 15.96
CA GLY A 148 -7.05 2.45 16.56
C GLY A 148 -6.98 3.49 17.69
N ALA A 149 -7.92 4.44 17.73
CA ALA A 149 -8.03 5.47 18.75
C ALA A 149 -9.01 5.12 19.90
N ASP A 150 -9.58 3.91 19.91
CA ASP A 150 -10.50 3.49 20.96
C ASP A 150 -9.79 3.56 22.33
N PRO A 151 -10.36 4.25 23.35
CA PRO A 151 -9.80 4.32 24.69
C PRO A 151 -9.51 2.98 25.34
N VAL A 152 -10.21 1.91 24.97
CA VAL A 152 -9.95 0.53 25.44
C VAL A 152 -8.54 0.06 25.07
N ASN A 153 -7.94 0.63 24.03
CA ASN A 153 -6.61 0.30 23.55
C ASN A 153 -5.49 1.21 24.11
N ALA A 154 -5.82 2.21 24.94
CA ALA A 154 -4.85 3.19 25.46
C ALA A 154 -3.65 2.57 26.20
N SER A 155 -3.85 1.41 26.84
CA SER A 155 -2.78 0.68 27.54
C SER A 155 -1.68 0.16 26.62
N PHE A 156 -1.94 0.07 25.31
CA PHE A 156 -0.95 -0.36 24.30
C PHE A 156 -0.04 0.79 23.82
N GLY A 157 -0.23 2.03 24.30
CA GLY A 157 0.60 3.17 23.92
C GLY A 157 0.68 3.38 22.38
N LEU A 158 1.89 3.43 21.83
CA LEU A 158 2.10 3.52 20.35
C LEU A 158 1.62 2.27 19.58
N GLY A 159 1.38 1.17 20.27
CA GLY A 159 0.79 -0.06 19.72
C GLY A 159 -0.74 -0.09 19.72
N ALA A 160 -1.43 0.99 20.13
CA ALA A 160 -2.90 1.00 20.21
C ALA A 160 -3.57 0.64 18.87
N GLY A 161 -3.01 1.12 17.75
CA GLY A 161 -3.51 0.84 16.40
C GLY A 161 -3.34 -0.61 15.92
N VAL A 162 -2.64 -1.47 16.68
CA VAL A 162 -2.48 -2.90 16.34
C VAL A 162 -3.14 -3.83 17.36
N ALA A 163 -3.84 -3.27 18.35
CA ALA A 163 -4.46 -4.03 19.45
C ALA A 163 -5.58 -4.98 18.96
N PHE A 164 -6.15 -4.72 17.78
CA PHE A 164 -7.16 -5.56 17.13
C PHE A 164 -6.61 -6.96 16.74
N ALA A 165 -5.30 -7.09 16.59
CA ALA A 165 -4.68 -8.34 16.17
C ALA A 165 -4.88 -9.51 17.14
N ALA A 166 -5.37 -9.24 18.37
CA ALA A 166 -5.80 -10.27 19.32
C ALA A 166 -7.03 -11.05 18.83
N ASP A 167 -7.88 -10.43 18.02
CA ASP A 167 -9.09 -11.04 17.46
C ASP A 167 -8.84 -11.53 16.03
N PRO A 168 -8.96 -12.84 15.75
CA PRO A 168 -8.68 -13.39 14.41
C PRO A 168 -9.58 -12.81 13.31
N GLU A 169 -10.87 -12.56 13.62
CA GLU A 169 -11.80 -12.01 12.63
C GLU A 169 -11.48 -10.55 12.31
N ALA A 170 -11.04 -9.75 13.29
CA ALA A 170 -10.58 -8.38 13.04
C ALA A 170 -9.28 -8.34 12.19
N ARG A 171 -8.43 -9.38 12.31
CA ARG A 171 -7.27 -9.54 11.39
C ARG A 171 -7.73 -9.81 9.96
N ASP A 172 -8.73 -10.67 9.78
CA ASP A 172 -9.28 -10.98 8.46
C ASP A 172 -9.99 -9.75 7.86
N ASP A 173 -10.72 -8.97 8.69
CA ASP A 173 -11.34 -7.70 8.28
C ASP A 173 -10.30 -6.73 7.75
N TYR A 174 -9.26 -6.46 8.54
CA TYR A 174 -8.12 -5.63 8.13
C TYR A 174 -7.38 -6.20 6.92
N GLY A 175 -7.31 -7.51 6.78
CA GLY A 175 -6.58 -8.17 5.69
C GLY A 175 -7.26 -8.01 4.32
N TYR A 176 -8.54 -8.34 4.25
CA TYR A 176 -9.27 -8.37 2.96
C TYR A 176 -10.80 -8.40 3.12
N ARG A 177 -11.33 -8.87 4.28
CA ARG A 177 -12.76 -9.11 4.44
C ARG A 177 -13.54 -7.80 4.52
N GLY A 178 -12.95 -6.74 5.12
CA GLY A 178 -13.52 -5.40 5.17
C GLY A 178 -13.86 -4.87 3.78
N ASP A 179 -12.92 -4.90 2.88
CA ASP A 179 -13.11 -4.49 1.48
C ASP A 179 -14.22 -5.29 0.78
N MET A 180 -14.23 -6.63 1.00
CA MET A 180 -15.22 -7.52 0.40
C MET A 180 -16.66 -7.25 0.86
N ILE A 181 -16.81 -6.81 2.11
CA ILE A 181 -18.12 -6.47 2.69
C ILE A 181 -18.55 -5.07 2.30
N LEU A 182 -17.66 -4.09 2.43
CA LEU A 182 -18.02 -2.68 2.27
C LEU A 182 -18.16 -2.24 0.81
N GLY A 183 -17.46 -2.84 -0.12
CA GLY A 183 -17.62 -2.53 -1.54
C GLY A 183 -19.06 -2.68 -2.05
N PRO A 184 -19.68 -3.85 -1.88
CA PRO A 184 -21.11 -4.06 -2.21
C PRO A 184 -22.06 -3.13 -1.43
N ILE A 185 -21.83 -2.89 -0.14
CA ILE A 185 -22.63 -1.99 0.70
C ILE A 185 -22.58 -0.57 0.14
N GLY A 186 -21.37 -0.05 -0.18
CA GLY A 186 -21.22 1.28 -0.76
C GLY A 186 -21.98 1.44 -2.07
N LYS A 187 -21.88 0.45 -2.96
CA LYS A 187 -22.64 0.42 -4.24
C LYS A 187 -24.15 0.38 -4.00
N ALA A 188 -24.63 -0.36 -3.01
CA ALA A 188 -26.05 -0.40 -2.65
C ALA A 188 -26.56 0.94 -2.10
N ILE A 189 -25.75 1.65 -1.28
CA ILE A 189 -26.09 3.00 -0.81
C ILE A 189 -26.18 3.98 -1.98
N VAL A 190 -25.20 3.93 -2.93
CA VAL A 190 -25.23 4.73 -4.17
C VAL A 190 -26.51 4.47 -4.96
N ALA A 191 -26.83 3.19 -5.20
CA ALA A 191 -28.02 2.79 -5.94
C ALA A 191 -29.31 3.25 -5.26
N ARG A 192 -29.36 3.19 -3.95
CA ARG A 192 -30.54 3.62 -3.17
C ARG A 192 -30.72 5.14 -3.21
N TYR A 193 -29.63 5.90 -3.13
CA TYR A 193 -29.66 7.36 -3.13
C TYR A 193 -30.00 7.95 -4.51
N TYR A 194 -29.29 7.49 -5.56
CA TYR A 194 -29.50 8.02 -6.93
C TYR A 194 -30.62 7.32 -7.70
N GLY A 195 -31.12 6.18 -7.23
CA GLY A 195 -32.10 5.35 -7.94
C GLY A 195 -31.50 4.47 -9.04
N GLU A 196 -30.19 4.48 -9.20
CA GLU A 196 -29.44 3.65 -10.16
C GLU A 196 -28.09 3.22 -9.61
N ALA A 197 -27.63 2.03 -9.99
CA ALA A 197 -26.31 1.53 -9.59
C ALA A 197 -25.18 2.30 -10.28
N PRO A 198 -23.98 2.33 -9.68
CA PRO A 198 -22.80 2.89 -10.36
C PRO A 198 -22.55 2.19 -11.70
N ALA A 199 -22.43 2.96 -12.76
CA ALA A 199 -22.08 2.45 -14.08
C ALA A 199 -20.64 1.92 -14.13
N ARG A 200 -19.76 2.47 -13.28
CA ARG A 200 -18.35 2.11 -13.15
C ARG A 200 -17.89 2.21 -11.71
N SER A 201 -17.00 1.30 -11.33
CA SER A 201 -16.47 1.22 -9.97
C SER A 201 -14.95 1.10 -9.98
N TYR A 202 -14.30 1.82 -9.08
CA TYR A 202 -12.85 1.86 -8.95
C TYR A 202 -12.43 1.66 -7.51
N MET A 203 -11.22 1.11 -7.29
CA MET A 203 -10.56 1.06 -5.99
C MET A 203 -9.21 1.74 -6.10
N PHE A 204 -8.88 2.58 -5.15
CA PHE A 204 -7.63 3.34 -5.17
C PHE A 204 -7.07 3.55 -3.76
N GLY A 205 -5.79 3.21 -3.58
CA GLY A 205 -5.02 3.50 -2.39
C GLY A 205 -3.52 3.47 -2.60
N CYS A 206 -2.78 3.92 -1.60
CA CYS A 206 -1.33 3.89 -1.55
C CYS A 206 -0.85 3.23 -0.25
N SER A 207 0.37 2.67 -0.22
CA SER A 207 0.91 2.01 0.96
C SER A 207 0.12 0.74 1.31
N ASN A 208 -0.38 0.63 2.54
CA ASN A 208 -1.33 -0.42 2.91
C ASN A 208 -2.60 -0.34 2.04
N GLY A 209 -3.08 0.86 1.65
CA GLY A 209 -4.16 1.00 0.67
C GLY A 209 -3.80 0.45 -0.72
N GLY A 210 -2.54 0.56 -1.13
CA GLY A 210 -2.03 -0.12 -2.33
C GLY A 210 -2.04 -1.65 -2.18
N ARG A 211 -1.76 -2.16 -0.98
CA ARG A 211 -1.93 -3.58 -0.62
C ARG A 211 -3.39 -4.00 -0.77
N HIS A 212 -4.32 -3.24 -0.18
CA HIS A 212 -5.76 -3.50 -0.31
C HIS A 212 -6.18 -3.60 -1.78
N ALA A 213 -5.76 -2.64 -2.60
CA ALA A 213 -6.07 -2.65 -4.03
C ALA A 213 -5.52 -3.90 -4.76
N MET A 214 -4.30 -4.37 -4.44
CA MET A 214 -3.73 -5.59 -5.04
C MET A 214 -4.41 -6.86 -4.52
N VAL A 215 -4.73 -6.94 -3.23
CA VAL A 215 -5.47 -8.07 -2.64
C VAL A 215 -6.87 -8.14 -3.26
N ALA A 216 -7.56 -7.01 -3.39
CA ALA A 216 -8.86 -6.92 -4.01
C ALA A 216 -8.83 -7.27 -5.50
N ALA A 217 -7.83 -6.81 -6.25
CA ALA A 217 -7.66 -7.15 -7.67
C ALA A 217 -7.52 -8.65 -7.90
N THR A 218 -6.98 -9.38 -6.91
CA THR A 218 -6.84 -10.84 -6.96
C THR A 218 -8.09 -11.57 -6.47
N ARG A 219 -8.64 -11.17 -5.30
CA ARG A 219 -9.76 -11.87 -4.65
C ARG A 219 -11.12 -11.53 -5.24
N MET A 220 -11.29 -10.27 -5.72
CA MET A 220 -12.56 -9.73 -6.24
C MET A 220 -12.33 -8.88 -7.50
N GLY A 221 -11.46 -9.34 -8.39
CA GLY A 221 -11.09 -8.64 -9.62
C GLY A 221 -12.25 -8.38 -10.60
N ASP A 222 -13.40 -9.01 -10.41
CA ASP A 222 -14.65 -8.79 -11.14
C ASP A 222 -15.54 -7.70 -10.53
N GLN A 223 -15.25 -7.21 -9.33
CA GLN A 223 -16.09 -6.27 -8.60
C GLN A 223 -15.82 -4.80 -8.93
N TYR A 224 -14.67 -4.48 -9.53
CA TYR A 224 -14.27 -3.13 -9.90
C TYR A 224 -13.69 -3.10 -11.30
N ASP A 225 -14.09 -2.10 -12.10
CA ASP A 225 -13.60 -1.91 -13.48
C ASP A 225 -12.11 -1.54 -13.52
N GLY A 226 -11.61 -0.93 -12.44
CA GLY A 226 -10.20 -0.56 -12.35
C GLY A 226 -9.69 -0.41 -10.92
N PHE A 227 -8.40 -0.75 -10.77
CA PHE A 227 -7.66 -0.66 -9.52
C PHE A 227 -6.44 0.24 -9.70
N VAL A 228 -6.13 1.03 -8.68
CA VAL A 228 -4.86 1.77 -8.60
C VAL A 228 -4.18 1.45 -7.28
N ALA A 229 -2.98 0.89 -7.38
CA ALA A 229 -2.15 0.51 -6.23
C ALA A 229 -0.85 1.33 -6.25
N GLY A 230 -0.76 2.31 -5.34
CA GLY A 230 0.44 3.12 -5.16
C GLY A 230 1.36 2.54 -4.10
N ASP A 231 2.65 2.51 -4.35
CA ASP A 231 3.70 2.07 -3.40
C ASP A 231 3.20 0.88 -2.56
N PRO A 232 2.76 -0.22 -3.21
CA PRO A 232 1.94 -1.22 -2.55
C PRO A 232 2.75 -2.12 -1.62
N GLY A 233 2.34 -2.19 -0.36
CA GLY A 233 2.85 -3.19 0.58
C GLY A 233 2.23 -4.57 0.37
N PHE A 234 2.12 -5.06 -0.87
CA PHE A 234 1.37 -6.28 -1.18
C PHE A 234 1.89 -7.55 -0.51
N ASN A 235 3.17 -7.58 -0.11
CA ASN A 235 3.81 -8.64 0.65
C ASN A 235 4.26 -8.14 2.03
N LEU A 236 3.43 -7.32 2.67
CA LEU A 236 3.72 -6.56 3.90
C LEU A 236 4.31 -7.40 5.04
N PRO A 237 3.87 -8.65 5.33
CA PRO A 237 4.53 -9.46 6.38
C PRO A 237 6.02 -9.72 6.12
N ARG A 238 6.45 -9.92 4.86
CA ARG A 238 7.88 -10.05 4.52
C ARG A 238 8.58 -8.70 4.56
N ALA A 239 7.95 -7.65 4.04
CA ALA A 239 8.49 -6.29 4.06
C ALA A 239 8.71 -5.79 5.50
N ALA A 240 7.86 -6.17 6.43
CA ALA A 240 8.01 -5.79 7.84
C ALA A 240 9.24 -6.45 8.53
N ILE A 241 9.70 -7.62 8.07
CA ILE A 241 10.96 -8.24 8.54
C ILE A 241 12.15 -7.31 8.26
N GLN A 242 12.10 -6.54 7.16
CA GLN A 242 13.13 -5.54 6.84
C GLN A 242 13.29 -4.48 7.94
N HIS A 243 12.23 -4.16 8.69
CA HIS A 243 12.34 -3.18 9.78
C HIS A 243 13.33 -3.63 10.86
N ALA A 244 13.28 -4.90 11.24
CA ALA A 244 14.26 -5.48 12.17
C ALA A 244 15.66 -5.57 11.54
N TRP A 245 15.74 -5.90 10.24
CA TRP A 245 17.00 -5.97 9.51
C TRP A 245 17.70 -4.61 9.41
N ASP A 246 16.94 -3.55 9.14
CA ASP A 246 17.45 -2.18 9.10
C ASP A 246 17.92 -1.72 10.48
N ALA A 247 17.10 -1.88 11.52
CA ALA A 247 17.45 -1.52 12.88
C ALA A 247 18.75 -2.20 13.30
N GLN A 248 18.85 -3.51 13.19
CA GLN A 248 20.05 -4.29 13.52
C GLN A 248 21.25 -4.00 12.61
N SER A 249 21.02 -3.54 11.38
CA SER A 249 22.11 -3.08 10.49
C SER A 249 22.70 -1.76 10.96
N PHE A 250 21.83 -0.82 11.33
CA PHE A 250 22.23 0.52 11.77
C PHE A 250 22.80 0.53 13.17
N GLU A 251 22.35 -0.35 14.08
CA GLU A 251 22.95 -0.56 15.40
C GLU A 251 24.43 -1.01 15.35
N ARG A 252 24.88 -1.59 14.23
CA ARG A 252 26.32 -1.89 14.04
C ARG A 252 27.18 -0.65 13.95
N ILE A 253 26.59 0.49 13.54
CA ILE A 253 27.29 1.78 13.43
C ILE A 253 27.28 2.49 14.77
N ASP A 254 26.11 2.62 15.38
CA ASP A 254 25.89 3.24 16.69
C ASP A 254 24.68 2.55 17.35
N PRO A 255 24.75 2.15 18.64
CA PRO A 255 23.61 1.59 19.36
C PRO A 255 22.34 2.48 19.31
N ASP A 256 22.51 3.78 19.17
CA ASP A 256 21.45 4.72 18.87
C ASP A 256 21.36 4.93 17.35
N ILE A 257 20.48 4.16 16.67
CA ILE A 257 20.36 4.18 15.21
C ILE A 257 20.13 5.58 14.62
N LYS A 258 19.65 6.53 15.43
CA LYS A 258 19.46 7.94 15.01
C LYS A 258 20.77 8.63 14.65
N LYS A 259 21.90 8.08 15.12
CA LYS A 259 23.26 8.57 14.86
C LYS A 259 23.98 7.81 13.75
N SER A 260 23.38 6.74 13.22
CA SER A 260 24.02 5.87 12.23
C SER A 260 24.40 6.61 10.94
N PHE A 261 23.46 7.39 10.41
CA PHE A 261 23.66 8.22 9.22
C PHE A 261 23.17 9.64 9.47
N SER A 262 24.07 10.60 9.28
CA SER A 262 23.71 12.03 9.28
C SER A 262 22.96 12.40 7.98
N PRO A 263 22.26 13.54 7.94
CA PRO A 263 21.73 14.08 6.68
C PRO A 263 22.82 14.28 5.61
N ALA A 264 24.04 14.65 6.02
CA ALA A 264 25.17 14.83 5.11
C ALA A 264 25.66 13.50 4.52
N ASP A 265 25.67 12.41 5.30
CA ASP A 265 25.99 11.07 4.79
C ASP A 265 24.99 10.63 3.71
N MET A 266 23.70 10.84 3.95
CA MET A 266 22.66 10.48 2.97
C MET A 266 22.72 11.37 1.71
N ALA A 267 23.03 12.65 1.86
CA ALA A 267 23.27 13.56 0.73
C ALA A 267 24.49 13.14 -0.10
N LEU A 268 25.58 12.71 0.56
CA LEU A 268 26.76 12.18 -0.12
C LEU A 268 26.40 10.94 -0.96
N ILE A 269 25.66 9.97 -0.38
CA ILE A 269 25.23 8.76 -1.09
C ILE A 269 24.40 9.13 -2.32
N ALA A 270 23.35 9.93 -2.13
CA ALA A 270 22.46 10.36 -3.21
C ALA A 270 23.21 11.08 -4.33
N HIS A 271 24.14 11.99 -3.97
CA HIS A 271 24.97 12.68 -4.94
C HIS A 271 25.87 11.71 -5.74
N LYS A 272 26.44 10.70 -5.09
CA LYS A 272 27.26 9.69 -5.77
C LYS A 272 26.45 8.75 -6.65
N VAL A 273 25.22 8.39 -6.23
CA VAL A 273 24.27 7.67 -7.08
C VAL A 273 23.96 8.48 -8.34
N LEU A 274 23.61 9.75 -8.19
CA LEU A 274 23.33 10.62 -9.34
C LEU A 274 24.56 10.78 -10.24
N ALA A 275 25.75 11.00 -9.67
CA ALA A 275 26.98 11.12 -10.46
C ALA A 275 27.29 9.87 -11.33
N ALA A 276 26.93 8.69 -10.84
CA ALA A 276 27.09 7.44 -11.59
C ALA A 276 25.96 7.18 -12.61
N CYS A 277 24.73 7.56 -12.26
CA CYS A 277 23.52 7.00 -12.89
C CYS A 277 22.69 8.01 -13.70
N ASP A 278 22.72 9.31 -13.36
CA ASP A 278 21.84 10.33 -13.92
C ASP A 278 21.83 10.32 -15.46
N LYS A 279 23.01 10.28 -16.08
CA LYS A 279 23.17 10.29 -17.54
C LYS A 279 22.77 9.00 -18.28
N LEU A 280 22.40 7.93 -17.55
CA LEU A 280 22.15 6.62 -18.17
C LEU A 280 20.88 6.59 -19.01
N ASP A 281 19.97 7.51 -18.83
CA ASP A 281 18.78 7.69 -19.67
C ASP A 281 19.00 8.67 -20.85
N GLY A 282 20.20 9.31 -20.93
CA GLY A 282 20.63 10.19 -22.01
C GLY A 282 20.76 11.66 -21.63
N VAL A 283 20.51 12.05 -20.37
CA VAL A 283 20.62 13.44 -19.88
C VAL A 283 21.06 13.48 -18.43
N GLU A 284 21.73 14.56 -18.04
CA GLU A 284 22.00 14.87 -16.63
C GLU A 284 20.95 15.89 -16.15
N ASP A 285 19.99 15.42 -15.34
CA ASP A 285 18.85 16.23 -14.91
C ASP A 285 18.49 16.08 -13.43
N GLY A 286 19.32 15.37 -12.66
CA GLY A 286 19.14 15.14 -11.23
C GLY A 286 18.22 13.98 -10.89
N MET A 287 17.96 13.05 -11.83
CA MET A 287 17.09 11.91 -11.66
C MET A 287 17.73 10.61 -12.15
N VAL A 288 17.40 9.48 -11.54
CA VAL A 288 17.81 8.16 -12.03
C VAL A 288 16.69 7.59 -12.89
N GLY A 289 16.69 7.91 -14.18
CA GLY A 289 15.66 7.43 -15.12
C GLY A 289 15.75 5.93 -15.39
N ASP A 290 16.98 5.38 -15.54
CA ASP A 290 17.20 3.95 -15.77
C ASP A 290 17.72 3.24 -14.51
N ILE A 291 16.80 2.88 -13.63
CA ILE A 291 17.14 2.26 -12.34
C ILE A 291 17.85 0.90 -12.51
N LYS A 292 17.47 0.09 -13.52
CA LYS A 292 18.12 -1.21 -13.79
C LYS A 292 19.58 -1.03 -14.25
N ALA A 293 19.85 -0.02 -15.07
CA ALA A 293 21.22 0.29 -15.47
C ALA A 293 22.04 0.86 -14.32
N CYS A 294 21.43 1.69 -13.46
CA CYS A 294 22.08 2.28 -12.30
C CYS A 294 22.63 1.21 -11.36
N GLN A 295 21.85 0.17 -11.02
CA GLN A 295 22.29 -0.90 -10.11
C GLN A 295 23.50 -1.69 -10.64
N LYS A 296 23.83 -1.57 -11.93
CA LYS A 296 24.99 -2.24 -12.54
C LYS A 296 26.27 -1.42 -12.48
N VAL A 297 26.15 -0.10 -12.33
CA VAL A 297 27.30 0.83 -12.39
C VAL A 297 27.60 1.53 -11.06
N PHE A 298 26.63 1.66 -10.17
CA PHE A 298 26.85 2.21 -8.86
C PHE A 298 27.24 1.12 -7.88
N HIS A 299 28.35 1.33 -7.17
CA HIS A 299 28.85 0.42 -6.16
C HIS A 299 29.07 1.17 -4.84
N LEU A 300 28.34 0.80 -3.81
CA LEU A 300 28.42 1.43 -2.50
C LEU A 300 29.84 1.36 -1.92
N ALA A 301 30.60 0.32 -2.24
CA ALA A 301 31.99 0.14 -1.81
C ALA A 301 32.91 1.29 -2.26
N ASP A 302 32.60 1.97 -3.38
CA ASP A 302 33.38 3.10 -3.88
C ASP A 302 33.28 4.35 -2.99
N LEU A 303 32.32 4.36 -2.04
CA LEU A 303 32.14 5.42 -1.06
C LEU A 303 32.96 5.21 0.22
N GLN A 304 33.63 4.06 0.36
CA GLN A 304 34.40 3.76 1.56
C GLN A 304 35.63 4.63 1.67
N CYS A 305 35.90 5.21 2.85
CA CYS A 305 37.10 5.95 3.14
C CYS A 305 38.33 5.02 3.11
N ALA A 306 39.44 5.48 2.54
CA ALA A 306 40.72 4.78 2.60
C ALA A 306 41.39 4.86 3.99
N GLY A 307 40.90 5.75 4.87
CA GLY A 307 41.39 5.99 6.23
C GLY A 307 40.25 6.45 7.13
N GLU A 308 40.47 7.48 7.93
CA GLU A 308 39.44 8.07 8.78
C GLU A 308 38.29 8.65 7.95
N LYS A 309 37.07 8.60 8.52
CA LYS A 309 35.87 9.16 7.90
C LYS A 309 35.98 10.67 7.68
N THR A 310 35.55 11.11 6.49
CA THR A 310 35.43 12.53 6.12
C THR A 310 34.05 12.83 5.59
N ASP A 311 33.76 14.08 5.22
CA ASP A 311 32.50 14.47 4.56
C ASP A 311 32.39 13.98 3.10
N GLN A 312 33.45 13.38 2.55
CA GLN A 312 33.51 12.90 1.16
C GLN A 312 33.45 11.37 1.03
N CYS A 313 33.41 10.65 2.15
CA CYS A 313 33.39 9.20 2.18
C CYS A 313 32.69 8.67 3.43
N LEU A 314 32.27 7.41 3.39
CA LEU A 314 31.66 6.69 4.50
C LEU A 314 32.68 5.84 5.24
N SER A 315 32.49 5.61 6.54
CA SER A 315 33.28 4.63 7.27
C SER A 315 33.01 3.22 6.77
N THR A 316 33.95 2.30 6.98
CA THR A 316 33.79 0.87 6.62
C THR A 316 32.50 0.30 7.22
N VAL A 317 32.23 0.55 8.50
CA VAL A 317 31.03 0.05 9.17
C VAL A 317 29.74 0.63 8.58
N GLN A 318 29.73 1.88 8.12
CA GLN A 318 28.59 2.48 7.42
C GLN A 318 28.35 1.80 6.06
N VAL A 319 29.40 1.54 5.29
CA VAL A 319 29.29 0.82 4.00
C VAL A 319 28.76 -0.59 4.21
N GLU A 320 29.30 -1.33 5.18
CA GLU A 320 28.86 -2.69 5.52
C GLU A 320 27.39 -2.72 5.97
N ALA A 321 27.00 -1.79 6.86
CA ALA A 321 25.64 -1.71 7.37
C ALA A 321 24.64 -1.37 6.27
N LEU A 322 24.96 -0.44 5.38
CA LEU A 322 24.09 -0.07 4.27
C LEU A 322 24.03 -1.18 3.20
N THR A 323 25.17 -1.84 2.92
CA THR A 323 25.20 -3.03 2.04
C THR A 323 24.28 -4.12 2.58
N ARG A 324 24.35 -4.37 3.90
CA ARG A 324 23.47 -5.34 4.55
C ARG A 324 22.00 -4.92 4.46
N ALA A 325 21.67 -3.68 4.78
CA ALA A 325 20.30 -3.16 4.76
C ALA A 325 19.70 -3.25 3.35
N PHE A 326 20.43 -2.81 2.33
CA PHE A 326 19.97 -2.81 0.93
C PHE A 326 19.99 -4.21 0.27
N GLY A 327 20.79 -5.14 0.79
CA GLY A 327 20.78 -6.54 0.31
C GLY A 327 19.53 -7.33 0.70
N GLY A 328 18.67 -6.78 1.57
CA GLY A 328 17.49 -7.44 2.10
C GLY A 328 17.81 -8.44 3.23
N PRO A 329 16.80 -8.84 4.03
CA PRO A 329 16.97 -9.72 5.17
C PRO A 329 17.19 -11.17 4.74
N HIS A 330 18.09 -11.85 5.43
CA HIS A 330 18.39 -13.27 5.26
C HIS A 330 18.37 -13.96 6.63
N ASN A 331 18.03 -15.24 6.63
CA ASN A 331 18.20 -16.11 7.80
C ASN A 331 19.65 -16.63 7.89
N SER A 332 19.96 -17.41 8.93
CA SER A 332 21.30 -17.98 9.14
C SER A 332 21.74 -18.97 8.05
N LYS A 333 20.80 -19.50 7.26
CA LYS A 333 21.06 -20.41 6.14
C LYS A 333 21.32 -19.66 4.82
N GLY A 334 21.21 -18.32 4.81
CA GLY A 334 21.32 -17.49 3.63
C GLY A 334 20.06 -17.45 2.77
N GLU A 335 18.93 -17.95 3.27
CA GLU A 335 17.65 -17.84 2.56
C GLU A 335 17.14 -16.38 2.67
N GLN A 336 16.81 -15.79 1.53
CA GLN A 336 16.31 -14.41 1.46
C GLN A 336 14.86 -14.33 1.96
N LEU A 337 14.61 -13.44 2.91
CA LEU A 337 13.30 -13.28 3.56
C LEU A 337 12.47 -12.16 2.94
N TYR A 338 13.13 -11.18 2.31
CA TYR A 338 12.56 -10.10 1.52
C TYR A 338 13.58 -9.64 0.48
N VAL A 339 13.12 -9.00 -0.60
CA VAL A 339 13.97 -8.57 -1.72
C VAL A 339 14.98 -7.49 -1.31
N ASP A 340 15.98 -7.29 -2.14
CA ASP A 340 16.93 -6.18 -2.07
C ASP A 340 16.29 -4.83 -2.42
N TRP A 341 17.05 -3.75 -2.25
CA TRP A 341 16.62 -2.38 -2.46
C TRP A 341 17.46 -1.69 -3.53
N PRO A 342 16.83 -0.88 -4.42
CA PRO A 342 17.60 -0.13 -5.39
C PRO A 342 18.21 1.13 -4.76
N PHE A 343 19.36 1.54 -5.27
CA PHE A 343 19.95 2.85 -4.99
C PHE A 343 19.38 3.89 -5.95
N ASP A 344 18.84 4.98 -5.41
CA ASP A 344 18.26 6.09 -6.15
C ASP A 344 18.53 7.43 -5.45
N GLY A 345 18.39 8.54 -6.17
CA GLY A 345 18.72 9.88 -5.68
C GLY A 345 17.85 10.39 -4.53
N GLY A 346 16.66 9.87 -4.35
CA GLY A 346 15.72 10.30 -3.31
C GLY A 346 16.03 9.79 -1.90
N MET A 347 17.08 8.98 -1.72
CA MET A 347 17.53 8.51 -0.39
C MET A 347 17.96 9.65 0.55
N SER A 348 18.34 10.81 0.02
CA SER A 348 18.72 11.98 0.82
C SER A 348 17.53 12.73 1.43
N SER A 349 16.31 12.39 1.09
CA SER A 349 15.13 13.12 1.49
C SER A 349 14.82 12.97 2.99
N ALA A 350 14.14 13.98 3.54
CA ALA A 350 13.66 13.95 4.92
C ALA A 350 12.61 12.84 5.11
N ASN A 351 11.83 12.54 4.08
CA ASN A 351 10.82 11.46 4.13
C ASN A 351 11.49 10.08 4.25
N TRP A 352 12.53 9.78 3.45
CA TRP A 352 13.27 8.53 3.58
C TRP A 352 13.87 8.37 4.98
N ARG A 353 14.48 9.45 5.50
CA ARG A 353 15.05 9.49 6.85
C ARG A 353 14.00 9.28 7.95
N PHE A 354 12.82 9.86 7.77
CA PHE A 354 11.66 9.70 8.67
C PHE A 354 11.24 8.21 8.81
N TRP A 355 11.28 7.48 7.71
CA TRP A 355 10.97 6.07 7.72
C TRP A 355 12.04 5.23 8.39
N LYS A 356 13.33 5.46 8.07
CA LYS A 356 14.42 4.52 8.35
C LYS A 356 15.34 4.88 9.51
N VAL A 357 15.55 6.17 9.79
CA VAL A 357 16.64 6.61 10.68
C VAL A 357 16.15 7.48 11.83
N PHE A 358 15.34 8.49 11.57
CA PHE A 358 14.98 9.50 12.54
C PHE A 358 13.62 10.15 12.26
N SER A 359 12.82 10.33 13.31
CA SER A 359 11.60 11.11 13.29
C SER A 359 11.59 12.20 14.36
N GLY A 360 11.13 13.39 14.00
CA GLY A 360 10.93 14.50 14.95
C GLY A 360 9.60 14.45 15.70
N VAL A 361 8.81 13.37 15.60
CA VAL A 361 7.52 13.23 16.30
C VAL A 361 7.77 13.05 17.80
N PRO A 362 7.32 13.97 18.68
CA PRO A 362 7.72 13.98 20.08
C PRO A 362 7.50 12.68 20.86
N PRO A 363 6.35 11.96 20.74
CA PRO A 363 6.13 10.73 21.48
C PRO A 363 7.06 9.56 21.08
N TRP A 364 7.78 9.67 19.97
CA TRP A 364 8.61 8.58 19.44
C TRP A 364 10.07 8.63 19.89
N HIS A 365 10.46 9.61 20.71
CA HIS A 365 11.83 9.82 21.19
C HIS A 365 12.88 9.85 20.07
N GLY A 366 12.50 10.33 18.90
CA GLY A 366 13.37 10.38 17.72
C GLY A 366 13.43 9.08 16.91
N ASN A 367 12.80 8.00 17.37
CA ASN A 367 12.77 6.74 16.63
C ASN A 367 12.07 6.89 15.27
N PRO A 368 12.58 6.23 14.22
CA PRO A 368 11.95 6.25 12.91
C PRO A 368 10.62 5.48 12.89
N LEU A 369 9.84 5.65 11.84
CA LEU A 369 8.52 5.02 11.75
C LEU A 369 8.59 3.49 11.72
N ILE A 370 9.63 2.90 11.13
CA ILE A 370 9.86 1.44 11.18
C ILE A 370 10.01 0.92 12.61
N ALA A 371 10.55 1.72 13.53
CA ALA A 371 10.78 1.35 14.94
C ALA A 371 9.63 1.77 15.88
N THR A 372 8.55 2.30 15.33
CA THR A 372 7.32 2.63 16.07
C THR A 372 6.16 1.84 15.49
N MET A 373 5.46 2.36 14.50
CA MET A 373 4.35 1.65 13.83
C MET A 373 4.82 0.32 13.22
N GLY A 374 5.98 0.30 12.52
CA GLY A 374 6.50 -0.91 11.89
C GLY A 374 6.80 -2.03 12.89
N ALA A 375 7.44 -1.70 14.03
CA ALA A 375 7.74 -2.66 15.09
C ALA A 375 6.46 -3.22 15.73
N ALA A 376 5.48 -2.36 16.04
CA ALA A 376 4.20 -2.78 16.60
C ALA A 376 3.43 -3.70 15.65
N SER A 377 3.41 -3.35 14.36
CA SER A 377 2.72 -4.13 13.34
C SER A 377 3.39 -5.50 13.10
N LEU A 378 4.74 -5.54 13.02
CA LEU A 378 5.48 -6.79 12.89
C LEU A 378 5.21 -7.72 14.07
N ALA A 379 5.19 -7.18 15.30
CA ALA A 379 4.96 -7.95 16.51
C ALA A 379 3.53 -8.50 16.62
N ALA A 380 2.52 -7.69 16.29
CA ALA A 380 1.13 -8.04 16.56
C ALA A 380 0.37 -8.51 15.32
N ILE A 381 0.46 -7.80 14.19
CA ILE A 381 -0.34 -8.11 13.00
C ILE A 381 0.33 -9.19 12.15
N PHE A 382 1.65 -9.02 11.87
CA PHE A 382 2.32 -9.80 10.83
C PHE A 382 2.96 -11.09 11.35
N THR A 383 2.80 -11.41 12.61
CA THR A 383 3.20 -12.71 13.19
C THR A 383 2.04 -13.39 13.89
N THR A 384 2.08 -14.73 13.96
CA THR A 384 1.08 -15.54 14.64
C THR A 384 1.79 -16.53 15.59
N PRO A 385 1.41 -16.61 16.89
CA PRO A 385 0.43 -15.73 17.55
C PRO A 385 0.93 -14.29 17.66
N PRO A 386 0.02 -13.30 17.78
CA PRO A 386 0.40 -11.92 18.00
C PRO A 386 1.22 -11.73 19.28
N THR A 387 2.22 -10.87 19.23
CA THR A 387 3.02 -10.46 20.38
C THR A 387 2.77 -8.98 20.65
N PHE A 388 2.27 -8.65 21.83
CA PHE A 388 2.04 -7.26 22.23
C PHE A 388 3.21 -6.75 23.05
N THR A 389 3.91 -5.75 22.56
CA THR A 389 4.93 -4.99 23.29
C THR A 389 4.26 -3.95 24.20
N LYS A 390 5.02 -3.33 25.09
CA LYS A 390 4.48 -2.26 25.95
C LYS A 390 4.04 -1.01 25.18
N GLY A 391 4.43 -0.85 23.92
CA GLY A 391 4.08 0.29 23.06
C GLY A 391 4.77 1.59 23.45
N ASP A 392 5.80 1.57 24.29
CA ASP A 392 6.73 2.69 24.44
C ASP A 392 7.86 2.59 23.40
N PRO A 393 8.49 3.71 23.03
CA PRO A 393 9.50 3.73 21.97
C PRO A 393 10.69 2.78 22.20
N ASP A 394 11.13 2.62 23.46
CA ASP A 394 12.30 1.81 23.80
C ASP A 394 11.94 0.30 23.70
N SER A 395 10.77 -0.09 24.18
CA SER A 395 10.29 -1.49 24.05
C SER A 395 10.06 -1.89 22.62
N LEU A 396 9.56 -1.00 21.77
CA LEU A 396 9.37 -1.24 20.33
C LEU A 396 10.71 -1.37 19.60
N MET A 397 11.67 -0.51 19.91
CA MET A 397 13.03 -0.63 19.35
C MET A 397 13.68 -1.94 19.80
N ALA A 398 13.61 -2.27 21.10
CA ALA A 398 14.16 -3.51 21.63
C ALA A 398 13.57 -4.76 20.98
N PHE A 399 12.29 -4.73 20.60
CA PHE A 399 11.68 -5.83 19.83
C PHE A 399 12.40 -6.03 18.48
N LEU A 400 12.69 -4.96 17.72
CA LEU A 400 13.42 -5.06 16.45
C LEU A 400 14.86 -5.51 16.66
N SER A 401 15.55 -4.96 17.66
CA SER A 401 16.97 -5.29 17.98
C SER A 401 17.15 -6.77 18.36
N HIS A 402 16.13 -7.40 18.97
CA HIS A 402 16.15 -8.80 19.41
C HIS A 402 15.39 -9.75 18.48
N PHE A 403 14.87 -9.26 17.36
CA PHE A 403 14.17 -10.10 16.37
C PHE A 403 15.15 -11.13 15.78
N ASP A 404 14.78 -12.39 15.88
CA ASP A 404 15.58 -13.54 15.40
C ASP A 404 15.02 -14.00 14.06
N PHE A 405 15.82 -13.88 13.01
CA PHE A 405 15.37 -14.18 11.64
C PHE A 405 15.11 -15.67 11.37
N ASP A 406 15.70 -16.57 12.18
CA ASP A 406 15.43 -18.02 12.07
C ASP A 406 14.18 -18.42 12.85
N ARG A 407 13.96 -17.81 14.03
CA ARG A 407 12.87 -18.17 14.94
C ARG A 407 11.61 -17.36 14.67
N ASP A 408 11.74 -16.06 14.45
CA ASP A 408 10.59 -15.13 14.44
C ASP A 408 10.05 -14.88 13.04
N ALA A 409 10.91 -14.82 12.01
CA ALA A 409 10.44 -14.62 10.64
C ALA A 409 9.46 -15.70 10.15
N PRO A 410 9.63 -17.02 10.46
CA PRO A 410 8.65 -18.03 10.07
C PRO A 410 7.26 -17.85 10.67
N LYS A 411 7.12 -17.03 11.73
CA LYS A 411 5.81 -16.75 12.36
C LYS A 411 4.84 -16.00 11.43
N ILE A 412 5.33 -15.39 10.35
CA ILE A 412 4.44 -14.77 9.33
C ILE A 412 3.59 -15.82 8.59
N TYR A 413 4.05 -17.08 8.57
CA TYR A 413 3.36 -18.21 7.94
C TYR A 413 2.65 -19.12 8.95
N ALA A 414 2.76 -18.82 10.26
CA ALA A 414 2.19 -19.64 11.30
C ALA A 414 0.66 -19.47 11.36
N LYS A 415 -0.04 -20.57 11.57
CA LYS A 415 -1.48 -20.67 11.82
C LYS A 415 -1.81 -21.87 12.68
N GLY A 416 -3.00 -21.90 13.27
CA GLY A 416 -3.45 -22.97 14.15
C GLY A 416 -3.94 -22.43 15.49
N THR A 417 -4.05 -23.29 16.48
CA THR A 417 -4.50 -22.92 17.82
C THR A 417 -3.33 -22.59 18.74
N PHE A 418 -3.33 -21.39 19.29
CA PHE A 418 -2.31 -20.88 20.22
C PHE A 418 -2.95 -20.47 21.52
N THR A 419 -2.19 -20.47 22.61
CA THR A 419 -2.63 -19.91 23.87
C THR A 419 -2.34 -18.41 23.90
N VAL A 420 -3.39 -17.59 23.93
CA VAL A 420 -3.31 -16.13 24.05
C VAL A 420 -4.06 -15.75 25.34
N ASP A 421 -3.38 -15.04 26.25
CA ASP A 421 -3.91 -14.68 27.57
C ASP A 421 -4.55 -15.85 28.32
N GLY A 422 -3.91 -17.02 28.26
CA GLY A 422 -4.34 -18.25 28.93
C GLY A 422 -5.53 -18.96 28.28
N LYS A 423 -6.03 -18.51 27.14
CA LYS A 423 -7.15 -19.12 26.41
C LYS A 423 -6.66 -19.67 25.06
N PRO A 424 -7.22 -20.80 24.58
CA PRO A 424 -6.96 -21.27 23.23
C PRO A 424 -7.67 -20.35 22.22
N VAL A 425 -6.89 -19.83 21.25
CA VAL A 425 -7.36 -19.01 20.13
C VAL A 425 -6.93 -19.67 18.83
N GLU A 426 -7.87 -19.89 17.93
CA GLU A 426 -7.61 -20.45 16.61
C GLU A 426 -7.40 -19.34 15.58
N TYR A 427 -6.23 -19.29 14.98
CA TYR A 427 -5.91 -18.45 13.81
C TYR A 427 -5.95 -19.35 12.57
N LYS A 428 -7.02 -19.24 11.78
CA LYS A 428 -7.26 -20.09 10.59
C LYS A 428 -6.34 -19.73 9.44
N GLU A 429 -6.02 -18.45 9.30
CA GLU A 429 -5.10 -17.92 8.31
C GLU A 429 -3.84 -17.37 8.99
N SER A 430 -2.71 -17.55 8.34
CA SER A 430 -1.45 -16.91 8.71
C SER A 430 -1.47 -15.44 8.29
N ALA A 431 -0.54 -14.64 8.84
CA ALA A 431 -0.39 -13.24 8.41
C ALA A 431 -0.12 -13.13 6.90
N TRP A 432 0.64 -14.06 6.35
CA TRP A 432 0.86 -14.14 4.91
C TRP A 432 -0.45 -14.34 4.12
N GLU A 433 -1.30 -15.25 4.56
CA GLU A 433 -2.53 -15.60 3.83
C GLU A 433 -3.59 -14.48 3.86
N PHE A 434 -3.80 -13.80 4.97
CA PHE A 434 -4.81 -12.74 5.01
C PHE A 434 -4.31 -11.38 4.52
N MET A 435 -2.98 -11.12 4.59
CA MET A 435 -2.41 -9.82 4.23
C MET A 435 -1.98 -9.71 2.76
N THR A 436 -1.80 -10.81 2.06
CA THR A 436 -1.21 -10.78 0.71
C THR A 436 -2.21 -11.25 -0.35
N PRO A 437 -2.03 -10.82 -1.61
CA PRO A 437 -2.73 -11.46 -2.72
C PRO A 437 -2.49 -12.98 -2.68
N PRO A 438 -3.53 -13.81 -2.84
CA PRO A 438 -3.38 -15.27 -2.83
C PRO A 438 -2.34 -15.82 -3.82
N ASP A 439 -2.07 -15.08 -4.90
CA ASP A 439 -1.09 -15.42 -5.93
C ASP A 439 0.16 -14.52 -5.88
N ALA A 440 0.50 -13.93 -4.73
CA ALA A 440 1.59 -12.94 -4.61
C ALA A 440 2.95 -13.45 -5.11
N ASP A 441 3.27 -14.74 -4.90
CA ASP A 441 4.53 -15.36 -5.33
C ASP A 441 4.52 -15.82 -6.80
N ASP A 442 3.34 -16.05 -7.38
CA ASP A 442 3.11 -16.50 -8.76
C ASP A 442 1.89 -15.77 -9.38
N PRO A 443 2.00 -14.44 -9.61
CA PRO A 443 0.87 -13.59 -9.93
C PRO A 443 0.23 -13.93 -11.28
N LYS A 444 -1.11 -13.94 -11.32
CA LYS A 444 -1.91 -14.23 -12.51
C LYS A 444 -3.06 -13.27 -12.74
N LEU A 445 -3.62 -12.71 -11.66
CA LEU A 445 -4.81 -11.85 -11.70
C LEU A 445 -5.94 -12.44 -12.56
N ALA A 446 -6.19 -13.76 -12.41
CA ALA A 446 -7.02 -14.52 -13.33
C ALA A 446 -8.45 -13.96 -13.46
N THR A 447 -9.10 -13.62 -12.34
CA THR A 447 -10.46 -13.07 -12.31
C THR A 447 -10.51 -11.69 -12.94
N LEU A 448 -9.58 -10.79 -12.58
CA LEU A 448 -9.48 -9.45 -13.14
C LEU A 448 -9.30 -9.50 -14.66
N ARG A 449 -8.38 -10.36 -15.14
CA ARG A 449 -8.12 -10.55 -16.56
C ARG A 449 -9.33 -11.10 -17.32
N ALA A 450 -10.01 -12.12 -16.76
CA ALA A 450 -11.20 -12.73 -17.37
C ALA A 450 -12.37 -11.74 -17.49
N SER A 451 -12.49 -10.80 -16.54
CA SER A 451 -13.51 -9.74 -16.55
C SER A 451 -13.15 -8.56 -17.46
N GLY A 452 -11.94 -8.52 -18.02
CA GLY A 452 -11.47 -7.43 -18.85
C GLY A 452 -11.09 -6.16 -18.07
N HIS A 453 -11.03 -6.24 -16.74
CA HIS A 453 -10.74 -5.13 -15.84
C HIS A 453 -9.24 -4.80 -15.82
N LYS A 454 -8.86 -3.70 -15.19
CA LYS A 454 -7.52 -3.13 -15.30
C LYS A 454 -6.92 -2.80 -13.94
N ILE A 455 -5.58 -2.88 -13.84
CA ILE A 455 -4.84 -2.39 -12.68
C ILE A 455 -3.68 -1.51 -13.12
N ILE A 456 -3.51 -0.36 -12.47
CA ILE A 456 -2.33 0.48 -12.55
C ILE A 456 -1.61 0.43 -11.21
N LEU A 457 -0.31 0.16 -11.25
CA LEU A 457 0.58 0.31 -10.12
C LEU A 457 1.50 1.52 -10.37
N TYR A 458 1.82 2.28 -9.33
CA TYR A 458 2.94 3.22 -9.35
C TYR A 458 3.79 3.02 -8.09
N HIS A 459 5.10 3.24 -8.19
CA HIS A 459 5.99 3.02 -7.06
C HIS A 459 7.19 3.96 -7.13
N GLY A 460 7.48 4.65 -6.00
CA GLY A 460 8.66 5.48 -5.87
C GLY A 460 9.93 4.64 -5.82
N GLN A 461 10.93 4.98 -6.64
CA GLN A 461 12.20 4.25 -6.65
C GLN A 461 13.00 4.40 -5.36
N SER A 462 12.76 5.49 -4.62
CA SER A 462 13.35 5.78 -3.30
C SER A 462 12.38 5.51 -2.13
N ASP A 463 11.40 4.63 -2.31
CA ASP A 463 10.51 4.28 -1.21
C ASP A 463 11.31 3.75 -0.01
N GLY A 464 11.09 4.35 1.17
CA GLY A 464 11.81 3.99 2.39
C GLY A 464 11.16 2.84 3.18
N VAL A 465 10.00 2.33 2.78
CA VAL A 465 9.27 1.30 3.53
C VAL A 465 9.03 0.03 2.74
N PHE A 466 8.75 0.13 1.45
CA PHE A 466 8.61 -1.02 0.53
C PHE A 466 9.61 -0.92 -0.60
N SER A 467 10.31 -2.01 -0.88
CA SER A 467 11.27 -2.01 -1.99
C SER A 467 10.55 -1.93 -3.34
N PHE A 468 10.95 -0.97 -4.17
CA PHE A 468 10.53 -0.92 -5.57
C PHE A 468 10.79 -2.24 -6.31
N ASN A 469 11.90 -2.93 -5.98
CA ASN A 469 12.26 -4.20 -6.61
C ASN A 469 11.18 -5.28 -6.37
N ALA A 470 10.50 -5.29 -5.20
CA ALA A 470 9.41 -6.23 -4.96
C ALA A 470 8.27 -6.07 -5.97
N THR A 471 7.88 -4.84 -6.26
CA THR A 471 6.79 -4.56 -7.21
C THR A 471 7.24 -4.78 -8.66
N ALA A 472 8.48 -4.45 -8.98
CA ALA A 472 9.06 -4.70 -10.29
C ALA A 472 9.15 -6.20 -10.59
N ASP A 473 9.65 -7.00 -9.65
CA ASP A 473 9.75 -8.47 -9.75
C ASP A 473 8.36 -9.12 -9.87
N TRP A 474 7.38 -8.62 -9.11
CA TRP A 474 6.00 -9.07 -9.21
C TRP A 474 5.43 -8.80 -10.60
N MET A 475 5.67 -7.61 -11.16
CA MET A 475 5.23 -7.25 -12.51
C MET A 475 5.93 -8.08 -13.59
N ASP A 476 7.24 -8.31 -13.47
CA ASP A 476 8.01 -9.14 -14.39
C ASP A 476 7.50 -10.62 -14.37
N LYS A 477 7.15 -11.17 -13.19
CA LYS A 477 6.52 -12.48 -13.05
C LYS A 477 5.12 -12.52 -13.66
N LEU A 478 4.31 -11.47 -13.42
CA LEU A 478 2.96 -11.39 -14.00
C LEU A 478 3.02 -11.38 -15.53
N ASP A 479 3.99 -10.66 -16.10
CA ASP A 479 4.18 -10.61 -17.55
C ASP A 479 4.60 -11.98 -18.10
N ALA A 480 5.54 -12.65 -17.45
CA ALA A 480 5.96 -14.01 -17.81
C ALA A 480 4.79 -15.00 -17.74
N ASN A 481 3.98 -14.95 -16.67
CA ASN A 481 2.81 -15.82 -16.47
C ASN A 481 1.67 -15.51 -17.45
N SER A 482 1.68 -14.32 -18.05
CA SER A 482 0.71 -13.86 -19.05
C SER A 482 1.17 -14.05 -20.48
N GLY A 483 2.34 -14.66 -20.68
CA GLY A 483 2.94 -14.87 -22.01
C GLY A 483 3.45 -13.60 -22.68
N GLY A 484 3.84 -12.59 -21.89
CA GLY A 484 4.32 -11.30 -22.36
C GLY A 484 3.20 -10.27 -22.64
N ASP A 485 1.97 -10.53 -22.16
CA ASP A 485 0.79 -9.70 -22.44
C ASP A 485 0.20 -9.04 -21.19
N ALA A 486 0.96 -8.97 -20.08
CA ALA A 486 0.45 -8.30 -18.87
C ALA A 486 0.08 -6.83 -19.13
N GLY A 487 0.78 -6.14 -20.03
CA GLY A 487 0.50 -4.76 -20.42
C GLY A 487 -0.92 -4.50 -20.97
N ALA A 488 -1.67 -5.55 -21.34
CA ALA A 488 -3.05 -5.44 -21.76
C ALA A 488 -4.04 -5.22 -20.58
N PHE A 489 -3.66 -5.56 -19.33
CA PHE A 489 -4.53 -5.44 -18.16
C PHE A 489 -3.85 -4.89 -16.91
N ALA A 490 -2.51 -4.91 -16.82
CA ALA A 490 -1.72 -4.41 -15.69
C ALA A 490 -0.56 -3.55 -16.17
N ARG A 491 -0.29 -2.40 -15.53
CA ARG A 491 0.85 -1.55 -15.82
C ARG A 491 1.46 -1.00 -14.54
N LEU A 492 2.79 -1.06 -14.44
CA LEU A 492 3.56 -0.45 -13.37
C LEU A 492 4.27 0.79 -13.89
N PHE A 493 4.24 1.88 -13.12
CA PHE A 493 4.96 3.11 -13.39
C PHE A 493 5.98 3.37 -12.27
N ALA A 494 7.26 3.27 -12.60
CA ALA A 494 8.34 3.66 -11.69
C ALA A 494 8.43 5.20 -11.64
N VAL A 495 8.56 5.76 -10.42
CA VAL A 495 8.69 7.21 -10.22
C VAL A 495 10.08 7.54 -9.66
N PRO A 496 11.02 8.01 -10.51
CA PRO A 496 12.38 8.34 -10.08
C PRO A 496 12.40 9.39 -8.97
N GLY A 497 13.23 9.18 -7.96
CA GLY A 497 13.41 10.09 -6.82
C GLY A 497 12.25 10.14 -5.83
N MET A 498 11.08 9.58 -6.15
CA MET A 498 9.94 9.60 -5.25
C MET A 498 10.14 8.65 -4.08
N ASN A 499 9.78 9.15 -2.90
CA ASN A 499 9.71 8.34 -1.68
C ASN A 499 8.34 7.64 -1.56
N HIS A 500 8.01 7.22 -0.35
CA HIS A 500 6.78 6.49 -0.08
C HIS A 500 5.53 7.34 -0.36
N CYS A 501 4.74 6.97 -1.35
CA CYS A 501 3.50 7.59 -1.83
C CYS A 501 3.64 8.99 -2.43
N SER A 502 4.68 9.75 -2.13
CA SER A 502 4.94 11.13 -2.61
C SER A 502 6.26 11.66 -2.08
N LYS A 503 6.59 12.91 -2.43
CA LYS A 503 7.78 13.62 -1.98
C LYS A 503 9.08 13.05 -2.55
N GLY A 504 10.21 13.47 -1.96
CA GLY A 504 11.53 13.26 -2.55
C GLY A 504 11.80 14.25 -3.70
N PRO A 505 13.01 14.25 -4.27
CA PRO A 505 13.37 15.01 -5.46
C PRO A 505 12.75 14.35 -6.72
N ALA A 506 11.44 14.50 -6.89
CA ALA A 506 10.65 13.76 -7.88
C ALA A 506 9.60 14.62 -8.58
N THR A 507 9.19 14.19 -9.76
CA THR A 507 7.94 14.64 -10.36
C THR A 507 6.78 13.80 -9.78
N ASP A 508 6.32 14.17 -8.59
CA ASP A 508 5.39 13.40 -7.76
C ASP A 508 3.92 13.82 -7.91
N ASN A 509 3.59 14.63 -8.93
CA ASN A 509 2.22 15.07 -9.22
C ASN A 509 1.76 14.51 -10.58
N PHE A 510 0.86 13.53 -10.54
CA PHE A 510 0.34 12.83 -11.72
C PHE A 510 -1.13 12.42 -11.51
N ASP A 511 -1.81 11.94 -12.55
CA ASP A 511 -3.25 11.61 -12.49
C ASP A 511 -3.51 10.13 -12.84
N MET A 512 -3.29 9.25 -11.87
CA MET A 512 -3.54 7.80 -12.01
C MET A 512 -5.05 7.49 -12.07
N LEU A 513 -5.89 8.28 -11.38
CA LEU A 513 -7.33 8.09 -11.43
C LEU A 513 -7.86 8.32 -12.85
N ARG A 514 -7.41 9.38 -13.52
CA ARG A 514 -7.79 9.62 -14.92
C ARG A 514 -7.26 8.50 -15.83
N ALA A 515 -6.02 8.09 -15.62
CA ALA A 515 -5.40 7.05 -16.44
C ALA A 515 -6.17 5.72 -16.37
N ILE A 516 -6.57 5.28 -15.17
CA ILE A 516 -7.35 4.04 -15.01
C ILE A 516 -8.76 4.17 -15.59
N VAL A 517 -9.41 5.32 -15.41
CA VAL A 517 -10.74 5.59 -16.00
C VAL A 517 -10.67 5.57 -17.53
N ASP A 518 -9.72 6.27 -18.13
CA ASP A 518 -9.55 6.30 -19.59
C ASP A 518 -9.23 4.90 -20.14
N TRP A 519 -8.49 4.09 -19.39
CA TRP A 519 -8.19 2.72 -19.79
C TRP A 519 -9.39 1.79 -19.68
N ALA A 520 -10.08 1.79 -18.55
CA ALA A 520 -11.22 0.90 -18.31
C ALA A 520 -12.43 1.24 -19.17
N GLU A 521 -12.71 2.53 -19.40
CA GLU A 521 -13.92 2.97 -20.11
C GLU A 521 -13.72 3.18 -21.61
N ASN A 522 -12.54 3.64 -22.03
CA ASN A 522 -12.27 4.03 -23.40
C ASN A 522 -11.21 3.14 -24.10
N GLY A 523 -10.71 2.10 -23.40
CA GLY A 523 -9.65 1.22 -23.92
C GLY A 523 -8.31 1.92 -24.13
N LYS A 524 -8.12 3.14 -23.61
CA LYS A 524 -6.89 3.93 -23.78
C LYS A 524 -5.87 3.54 -22.73
N ALA A 525 -5.12 2.47 -23.01
CA ALA A 525 -4.03 2.04 -22.16
C ALA A 525 -2.99 3.17 -22.00
N PRO A 526 -2.54 3.50 -20.78
CA PRO A 526 -1.61 4.61 -20.58
C PRO A 526 -0.18 4.21 -20.99
N ASP A 527 0.22 4.52 -22.22
CA ASP A 527 1.58 4.30 -22.72
C ASP A 527 2.61 5.26 -22.13
N ARG A 528 2.15 6.34 -21.53
CA ARG A 528 2.89 7.27 -20.68
C ARG A 528 1.91 8.08 -19.84
N ILE A 529 2.35 8.49 -18.65
CA ILE A 529 1.62 9.43 -17.78
C ILE A 529 2.52 10.63 -17.53
N ILE A 530 2.03 11.85 -17.79
CA ILE A 530 2.82 13.05 -17.57
C ILE A 530 2.75 13.41 -16.09
N ALA A 531 3.92 13.43 -15.46
CA ALA A 531 4.13 13.83 -14.08
C ALA A 531 4.80 15.19 -14.00
N GLY A 532 4.43 16.00 -13.03
CA GLY A 532 5.04 17.29 -12.72
C GLY A 532 5.53 17.35 -11.27
N VAL A 533 6.21 18.42 -10.89
CA VAL A 533 6.56 18.66 -9.49
C VAL A 533 5.37 19.17 -8.70
N THR A 534 5.24 18.73 -7.45
CA THR A 534 4.23 19.27 -6.54
C THR A 534 4.72 20.61 -5.95
N PRO A 535 3.97 21.72 -6.10
CA PRO A 535 4.42 23.03 -5.60
C PRO A 535 4.69 23.09 -4.10
N ARG A 536 4.07 22.20 -3.32
CA ARG A 536 4.26 22.09 -1.86
C ARG A 536 5.40 21.17 -1.45
N ASN A 537 6.00 20.44 -2.38
CA ASN A 537 7.13 19.55 -2.11
C ASN A 537 8.40 20.38 -1.89
N LYS A 538 8.86 20.44 -0.64
CA LYS A 538 10.06 21.20 -0.22
C LYS A 538 11.38 20.47 -0.51
N GLU A 539 11.32 19.25 -1.02
CA GLU A 539 12.47 18.41 -1.32
C GLU A 539 12.90 18.51 -2.80
N ILE A 540 12.19 19.35 -3.58
CA ILE A 540 12.56 19.64 -4.97
C ILE A 540 13.89 20.43 -4.98
N PRO A 541 14.91 19.98 -5.74
CA PRO A 541 16.16 20.70 -5.90
C PRO A 541 15.94 22.13 -6.42
N ALA A 542 16.71 23.09 -5.88
CA ALA A 542 16.53 24.51 -6.18
C ALA A 542 16.81 24.89 -7.64
N ASP A 543 17.56 24.06 -8.35
CA ASP A 543 17.91 24.22 -9.76
C ASP A 543 16.86 23.61 -10.71
N TRP A 544 15.86 22.89 -10.18
CA TRP A 544 14.77 22.39 -11.03
C TRP A 544 13.75 23.48 -11.34
N SER A 545 13.22 23.43 -12.55
CA SER A 545 12.07 24.27 -12.91
C SER A 545 10.86 23.88 -12.06
N PRO A 546 10.12 24.83 -11.46
CA PRO A 546 8.85 24.53 -10.78
C PRO A 546 7.75 24.02 -11.75
N GLN A 547 8.02 24.07 -13.05
CA GLN A 547 7.16 23.57 -14.11
C GLN A 547 7.75 22.33 -14.80
N ARG A 548 8.73 21.68 -14.14
CA ARG A 548 9.32 20.45 -14.67
C ARG A 548 8.27 19.38 -14.85
N THR A 549 8.33 18.71 -15.99
CA THR A 549 7.51 17.54 -16.31
C THR A 549 8.36 16.39 -16.80
N ARG A 550 7.92 15.16 -16.49
CA ARG A 550 8.52 13.90 -16.98
C ARG A 550 7.43 12.94 -17.41
N PRO A 551 7.65 12.13 -18.44
CA PRO A 551 6.79 11.00 -18.68
C PRO A 551 7.14 9.87 -17.71
N LEU A 552 6.17 9.37 -16.98
CA LEU A 552 6.26 8.06 -16.35
C LEU A 552 5.97 7.03 -17.42
N CYS A 553 6.87 6.08 -17.59
CA CYS A 553 6.78 5.04 -18.60
C CYS A 553 6.32 3.71 -17.99
N PRO A 554 5.49 2.91 -18.68
CA PRO A 554 5.11 1.60 -18.19
C PRO A 554 6.34 0.67 -18.16
N TRP A 555 6.60 0.06 -17.02
CA TRP A 555 7.69 -0.90 -16.82
C TRP A 555 7.65 -2.03 -17.85
N PRO A 556 8.81 -2.48 -18.40
CA PRO A 556 10.18 -2.08 -18.05
C PRO A 556 10.74 -0.92 -18.89
N LYS A 557 9.90 -0.14 -19.59
CA LYS A 557 10.35 1.00 -20.40
C LYS A 557 10.90 2.13 -19.54
N VAL A 558 11.85 2.86 -20.10
CA VAL A 558 12.53 4.00 -19.50
C VAL A 558 12.21 5.26 -20.29
N ALA A 559 12.06 6.39 -19.60
CA ALA A 559 12.00 7.71 -20.23
C ALA A 559 13.38 8.09 -20.77
N ARG A 560 13.63 7.86 -22.07
CA ARG A 560 14.89 8.18 -22.73
C ARG A 560 14.86 9.59 -23.29
N TYR A 561 15.87 10.39 -22.97
CA TYR A 561 16.02 11.73 -23.55
C TYR A 561 16.30 11.66 -25.05
N ILE A 562 15.53 12.43 -25.83
CA ILE A 562 15.62 12.50 -27.30
C ILE A 562 16.06 13.88 -27.81
N GLY A 563 16.39 14.81 -26.92
CA GLY A 563 16.79 16.18 -27.24
C GLY A 563 15.70 17.21 -26.91
N GLY A 564 16.08 18.47 -26.82
CA GLY A 564 15.20 19.59 -26.51
C GLY A 564 15.36 20.12 -25.09
N ASP A 565 14.30 20.71 -24.52
CA ASP A 565 14.28 21.23 -23.16
C ASP A 565 14.17 20.08 -22.15
N LYS A 566 15.23 19.85 -21.38
CA LYS A 566 15.26 18.78 -20.38
C LYS A 566 14.24 18.94 -19.24
N GLU A 567 13.61 20.11 -19.11
CA GLU A 567 12.55 20.35 -18.13
C GLU A 567 11.15 19.94 -18.63
N LYS A 568 11.05 19.45 -19.86
CA LYS A 568 9.77 19.11 -20.51
C LYS A 568 9.67 17.64 -20.90
N ALA A 569 8.51 17.06 -20.61
CA ALA A 569 8.21 15.66 -20.91
C ALA A 569 8.27 15.31 -22.40
N GLU A 570 8.07 16.29 -23.30
CA GLU A 570 8.16 16.12 -24.75
C GLU A 570 9.58 15.83 -25.23
N SER A 571 10.58 16.12 -24.42
CA SER A 571 12.00 15.83 -24.70
C SER A 571 12.38 14.37 -24.39
N PHE A 572 11.42 13.52 -24.03
CA PHE A 572 11.63 12.13 -23.65
C PHE A 572 10.67 11.19 -24.38
N GLU A 573 11.15 9.98 -24.66
CA GLU A 573 10.37 8.89 -25.23
C GLU A 573 10.45 7.64 -24.34
N CYS A 574 9.31 6.94 -24.17
CA CYS A 574 9.25 5.67 -23.44
C CYS A 574 9.72 4.49 -24.30
N ARG A 575 10.93 3.99 -24.05
CA ARG A 575 11.52 2.88 -24.81
C ARG A 575 12.47 1.99 -23.99
#